data_63e0af00fe236a41f788c36e71b77ecb
#
_entry.id   63e0af00fe236a41f788c36e71b77ecb
#
_cell.length_a   1.000
_cell.length_b   1.000
_cell.length_c   1.000
_cell.angle_alpha   90.00
_cell.angle_beta   90.00
_cell.angle_gamma   90.00
#
_symmetry.space_group_name_H-M   'P 1'
#
loop_
_entity.id
_entity.type
_entity.pdbx_description
1 polymer ?
#
loop_
_entity_poly.entity_id
_entity_poly.type
_entity_poly.pdbx_seq_one_letter_code
_entity_poly.pdbx_strand_id
1 'polypeptide(L)'
;MIALLALYLSVLDDRSFEEEFTEVYNTYKRLVYHTAYKIMDDSYLAEDVLQEVFLYVAKNFSKIHRENCHELAAYLVSCSRSRAYDMLRKLSLIHISEPT
;
A
#
# COMPACT_ATOMS: atom_id res chain seq x y z
N MET A 1 -3.51 6.83 13.12
CA MET A 1 -2.81 7.36 11.94
C MET A 1 -1.35 7.56 12.20
N ILE A 2 -1.02 8.30 13.27
CA ILE A 2 0.38 8.47 13.64
C ILE A 2 1.04 7.14 13.96
N ALA A 3 0.29 6.23 14.58
CA ALA A 3 0.83 4.91 14.93
C ALA A 3 1.21 4.10 13.69
N LEU A 4 0.42 4.21 12.62
CA LEU A 4 0.73 3.50 11.38
C LEU A 4 1.98 4.06 10.72
N LEU A 5 2.11 5.38 10.71
CA LEU A 5 3.31 6.00 10.14
C LEU A 5 4.55 5.56 10.91
N ALA A 6 4.45 5.49 12.24
CA ALA A 6 5.58 5.03 13.06
C ALA A 6 5.97 3.60 12.70
N LEU A 7 4.97 2.75 12.43
CA LEU A 7 5.24 1.38 12.02
C LEU A 7 6.02 1.35 10.70
N TYR A 8 5.57 2.13 9.72
CA TYR A 8 6.27 2.19 8.44
C TYR A 8 7.70 2.68 8.60
N LEU A 9 7.88 3.72 9.41
CA LEU A 9 9.21 4.28 9.62
C LEU A 9 10.13 3.28 10.31
N SER A 10 9.59 2.41 11.15
CA SER A 10 10.40 1.41 11.84
C SER A 10 10.98 0.36 10.90
N VAL A 11 10.35 0.15 9.74
CA VAL A 11 10.83 -0.84 8.76
C VAL A 11 11.46 -0.19 7.53
N LEU A 12 11.62 1.14 7.55
CA LEU A 12 12.24 1.87 6.45
C LEU A 12 13.64 1.36 6.22
N ASP A 13 14.00 1.11 4.95
CA ASP A 13 15.27 0.47 4.63
C ASP A 13 16.47 1.41 4.81
N ASP A 14 16.23 2.71 4.84
CA ASP A 14 17.30 3.68 5.04
C ASP A 14 16.72 4.88 5.80
N ARG A 15 17.20 5.08 7.01
CA ARG A 15 16.68 6.10 7.89
C ARG A 15 16.86 7.52 7.35
N SER A 16 17.82 7.72 6.47
CA SER A 16 18.04 9.03 5.88
C SER A 16 16.86 9.47 5.02
N PHE A 17 15.97 8.54 4.65
CA PHE A 17 14.80 8.84 3.83
C PHE A 17 13.53 9.08 4.64
N GLU A 18 13.63 9.22 5.96
CA GLU A 18 12.43 9.36 6.81
C GLU A 18 11.54 10.50 6.37
N GLU A 19 12.13 11.67 6.13
CA GLU A 19 11.33 12.83 5.75
C GLU A 19 10.67 12.62 4.39
N GLU A 20 11.45 12.11 3.46
CA GLU A 20 10.95 11.88 2.11
C GLU A 20 9.83 10.85 2.10
N PHE A 21 10.00 9.76 2.85
CA PHE A 21 8.97 8.74 2.95
C PHE A 21 7.69 9.31 3.57
N THR A 22 7.83 10.10 4.62
CA THR A 22 6.66 10.71 5.27
C THR A 22 5.90 11.59 4.28
N GLU A 23 6.63 12.35 3.46
CA GLU A 23 6.01 13.17 2.44
C GLU A 23 5.25 12.33 1.43
N VAL A 24 5.87 11.26 0.96
CA VAL A 24 5.24 10.36 0.00
C VAL A 24 3.99 9.74 0.60
N TYR A 25 4.08 9.29 1.83
CA TYR A 25 2.93 8.71 2.51
C TYR A 25 1.77 9.70 2.58
N ASN A 26 2.05 10.91 3.06
CA ASN A 26 0.99 11.91 3.22
C ASN A 26 0.40 12.35 1.89
N THR A 27 1.23 12.41 0.85
CA THR A 27 0.77 12.83 -0.47
C THR A 27 -0.10 11.79 -1.14
N TYR A 28 0.27 10.51 -1.01
CA TYR A 28 -0.33 9.46 -1.83
C TYR A 28 -1.23 8.49 -1.08
N LYS A 29 -1.37 8.63 0.24
CA LYS A 29 -2.17 7.65 0.99
C LYS A 29 -3.63 7.60 0.54
N ARG A 30 -4.19 8.75 0.16
CA ARG A 30 -5.57 8.76 -0.33
C ARG A 30 -5.69 8.07 -1.68
N LEU A 31 -4.72 8.30 -2.55
CA LEU A 31 -4.73 7.65 -3.85
C LEU A 31 -4.68 6.14 -3.70
N VAL A 32 -3.80 5.64 -2.83
CA VAL A 32 -3.68 4.22 -2.58
C VAL A 32 -4.97 3.66 -1.98
N TYR A 33 -5.53 4.36 -0.99
CA TYR A 33 -6.76 3.93 -0.36
C TYR A 33 -7.91 3.86 -1.36
N HIS A 34 -8.08 4.91 -2.16
CA HIS A 34 -9.18 4.95 -3.14
C HIS A 34 -9.03 3.87 -4.19
N THR A 35 -7.81 3.63 -4.64
CA THR A 35 -7.57 2.58 -5.62
C THR A 35 -8.00 1.22 -5.05
N ALA A 36 -7.61 0.96 -3.81
CA ALA A 36 -7.96 -0.29 -3.15
C ALA A 36 -9.47 -0.36 -2.90
N TYR A 37 -10.06 0.73 -2.45
CA TYR A 37 -11.48 0.74 -2.12
C TYR A 37 -12.36 0.46 -3.35
N LYS A 38 -11.98 0.99 -4.50
CA LYS A 38 -12.74 0.73 -5.72
C LYS A 38 -12.78 -0.75 -6.07
N ILE A 39 -11.75 -1.47 -5.69
CA ILE A 39 -11.66 -2.89 -5.98
C ILE A 39 -12.33 -3.72 -4.88
N MET A 40 -12.06 -3.37 -3.63
CA MET A 40 -12.51 -4.16 -2.48
C MET A 40 -13.94 -3.85 -2.06
N ASP A 41 -14.39 -2.62 -2.25
CA ASP A 41 -15.70 -2.14 -1.81
C ASP A 41 -15.92 -2.38 -0.32
N ASP A 42 -14.87 -2.23 0.46
CA ASP A 42 -14.88 -2.49 1.91
C ASP A 42 -13.75 -1.67 2.53
N SER A 43 -14.09 -0.83 3.50
CA SER A 43 -13.11 0.09 4.06
C SER A 43 -12.03 -0.62 4.87
N TYR A 44 -12.39 -1.70 5.57
CA TYR A 44 -11.40 -2.44 6.34
C TYR A 44 -10.40 -3.13 5.43
N LEU A 45 -10.89 -3.74 4.36
CA LEU A 45 -10.01 -4.41 3.41
C LEU A 45 -9.15 -3.39 2.66
N ALA A 46 -9.73 -2.24 2.32
CA ALA A 46 -8.96 -1.19 1.66
C ALA A 46 -7.83 -0.68 2.55
N GLU A 47 -8.09 -0.57 3.85
CA GLU A 47 -7.04 -0.16 4.79
C GLU A 47 -5.96 -1.22 4.92
N ASP A 48 -6.33 -2.49 4.86
CA ASP A 48 -5.35 -3.56 4.87
C ASP A 48 -4.43 -3.46 3.66
N VAL A 49 -5.01 -3.18 2.49
CA VAL A 49 -4.20 -2.99 1.28
C VAL A 49 -3.28 -1.78 1.44
N LEU A 50 -3.81 -0.69 1.96
CA LEU A 50 -3.01 0.51 2.20
C LEU A 50 -1.79 0.18 3.08
N GLN A 51 -2.00 -0.55 4.16
CA GLN A 51 -0.91 -0.93 5.04
C GLN A 51 0.12 -1.79 4.32
N GLU A 52 -0.34 -2.79 3.58
CA GLU A 52 0.58 -3.68 2.88
C GLU A 52 1.42 -2.93 1.85
N VAL A 53 0.79 -2.01 1.11
CA VAL A 53 1.50 -1.23 0.10
C VAL A 53 2.60 -0.39 0.75
N PHE A 54 2.27 0.34 1.81
CA PHE A 54 3.26 1.22 2.40
C PHE A 54 4.31 0.49 3.23
N LEU A 55 3.99 -0.70 3.76
CA LEU A 55 5.02 -1.54 4.35
C LEU A 55 6.04 -1.97 3.31
N TYR A 56 5.54 -2.39 2.15
CA TYR A 56 6.43 -2.77 1.05
C TYR A 56 7.26 -1.58 0.58
N VAL A 57 6.60 -0.43 0.41
CA VAL A 57 7.30 0.78 -0.03
C VAL A 57 8.39 1.18 0.97
N ALA A 58 8.10 1.09 2.26
CA ALA A 58 9.09 1.44 3.29
C ALA A 58 10.28 0.51 3.24
N LYS A 59 10.04 -0.78 3.09
CA LYS A 59 11.12 -1.77 3.08
C LYS A 59 12.01 -1.65 1.85
N ASN A 60 11.50 -1.03 0.79
CA ASN A 60 12.23 -0.95 -0.49
C ASN A 60 12.37 0.48 -0.98
N PHE A 61 12.24 1.45 -0.08
CA PHE A 61 12.14 2.85 -0.47
C PHE A 61 13.35 3.34 -1.26
N SER A 62 14.54 2.93 -0.86
CA SER A 62 15.76 3.38 -1.53
C SER A 62 15.86 2.86 -2.96
N LYS A 63 15.14 1.79 -3.28
CA LYS A 63 15.17 1.17 -4.61
C LYS A 63 14.08 1.68 -5.53
N ILE A 64 13.12 2.42 -5.00
CA ILE A 64 11.99 2.89 -5.78
C ILE A 64 12.34 4.22 -6.43
N HIS A 65 12.04 4.33 -7.73
CA HIS A 65 12.24 5.59 -8.45
C HIS A 65 11.24 6.62 -7.98
N ARG A 66 11.73 7.75 -7.47
CA ARG A 66 10.88 8.76 -6.86
C ARG A 66 11.03 10.14 -7.46
N GLU A 67 11.90 10.28 -8.47
CA GLU A 67 12.17 11.59 -9.04
C GLU A 67 11.01 12.14 -9.86
N ASN A 68 10.25 11.26 -10.48
CA ASN A 68 9.11 11.66 -11.31
C ASN A 68 7.83 11.34 -10.58
N CYS A 69 7.06 12.37 -10.22
CA CYS A 69 5.86 12.17 -9.42
C CYS A 69 4.78 11.38 -10.16
N HIS A 70 4.70 11.51 -11.49
CA HIS A 70 3.73 10.74 -12.26
C HIS A 70 4.07 9.26 -12.26
N GLU A 71 5.35 8.96 -12.39
CA GLU A 71 5.79 7.56 -12.35
C GLU A 71 5.59 6.96 -10.97
N LEU A 72 5.86 7.75 -9.93
CA LEU A 72 5.66 7.26 -8.57
C LEU A 72 4.18 6.99 -8.30
N ALA A 73 3.30 7.91 -8.71
CA ALA A 73 1.88 7.72 -8.54
C ALA A 73 1.40 6.47 -9.27
N ALA A 74 1.84 6.28 -10.52
CA ALA A 74 1.47 5.11 -11.31
C ALA A 74 1.98 3.82 -10.65
N TYR A 75 3.18 3.87 -10.10
CA TYR A 75 3.74 2.72 -9.41
C TYR A 75 2.89 2.35 -8.19
N LEU A 76 2.51 3.35 -7.41
CA LEU A 76 1.71 3.10 -6.21
C LEU A 76 0.31 2.58 -6.57
N VAL A 77 -0.29 3.12 -7.63
CA VAL A 77 -1.57 2.60 -8.10
C VAL A 77 -1.44 1.14 -8.51
N SER A 78 -0.38 0.82 -9.25
CA SER A 78 -0.14 -0.55 -9.69
C SER A 78 0.03 -1.49 -8.49
N CYS A 79 0.80 -1.07 -7.49
CA CYS A 79 0.98 -1.87 -6.28
C CYS A 79 -0.34 -2.07 -5.55
N SER A 80 -1.15 -1.01 -5.46
CA SER A 80 -2.44 -1.07 -4.79
C SER A 80 -3.37 -2.05 -5.48
N ARG A 81 -3.44 -1.98 -6.80
CA ARG A 81 -4.31 -2.89 -7.57
C ARG A 81 -3.84 -4.33 -7.43
N SER A 82 -2.54 -4.54 -7.51
CA SER A 82 -1.99 -5.88 -7.40
C SER A 82 -2.33 -6.51 -6.05
N ARG A 83 -2.14 -5.75 -4.98
CA ARG A 83 -2.43 -6.25 -3.64
C ARG A 83 -3.92 -6.48 -3.42
N ALA A 84 -4.74 -5.56 -3.93
CA ALA A 84 -6.19 -5.69 -3.78
C ALA A 84 -6.70 -6.92 -4.51
N TYR A 85 -6.26 -7.14 -5.73
CA TYR A 85 -6.69 -8.32 -6.47
C TYR A 85 -6.17 -9.61 -5.85
N ASP A 86 -4.94 -9.59 -5.33
CA ASP A 86 -4.42 -10.75 -4.61
C ASP A 86 -5.30 -11.09 -3.41
N MET A 87 -5.69 -10.06 -2.66
CA MET A 87 -6.52 -10.27 -1.49
C MET A 87 -7.89 -10.82 -1.87
N LEU A 88 -8.47 -10.29 -2.95
CA LEU A 88 -9.75 -10.80 -3.44
C LEU A 88 -9.65 -12.26 -3.85
N ARG A 89 -8.56 -12.63 -4.53
CA ARG A 89 -8.38 -14.03 -4.93
C ARG A 89 -8.30 -14.94 -3.73
N LYS A 90 -7.59 -14.52 -2.68
CA LYS A 90 -7.49 -15.32 -1.46
C LYS A 90 -8.84 -15.48 -0.80
N LEU A 91 -9.62 -14.43 -0.75
CA LEU A 91 -10.96 -14.49 -0.17
C LEU A 91 -11.87 -15.40 -0.99
N SER A 92 -11.77 -15.33 -2.31
CA SER A 92 -12.55 -16.21 -3.18
C SER A 92 -12.18 -17.67 -2.99
N LEU A 93 -10.88 -17.94 -2.85
CA LEU A 93 -10.43 -19.32 -2.64
C LEU A 93 -10.94 -19.88 -1.32
N ILE A 94 -10.92 -19.08 -0.28
CA ILE A 94 -11.45 -19.49 1.02
C ILE A 94 -12.93 -19.79 0.88
N HIS A 95 -13.64 -18.92 0.18
CA HIS A 95 -15.06 -19.07 -0.02
C HIS A 95 -15.39 -20.32 -0.84
N ILE A 96 -14.61 -20.53 -1.90
CA ILE A 96 -14.83 -21.68 -2.79
C ILE A 96 -14.51 -23.00 -2.10
N SER A 97 -13.50 -22.99 -1.24
CA SER A 97 -13.06 -24.22 -0.60
C SER A 97 -14.02 -24.68 0.49
N GLU A 98 -14.99 -23.88 0.84
CA GLU A 98 -16.00 -24.29 1.82
C GLU A 98 -16.99 -25.24 1.17
N PRO A 99 -17.12 -26.42 1.71
CA PRO A 99 -18.13 -27.32 1.18
C PRO A 99 -19.51 -26.82 1.56
N THR A 100 -20.35 -26.80 0.63
CA THR A 100 -21.73 -26.38 0.86
C THR A 100 -22.56 -27.53 1.36
#